data_7ca180081c06ec420a4eb62445d60e7c
#
_entry.id   7ca180081c06ec420a4eb62445d60e7c
#
_cell.length_a   1.000
_cell.length_b   1.000
_cell.length_c   1.000
_cell.angle_alpha   90.00
_cell.angle_beta   90.00
_cell.angle_gamma   90.00
#
_symmetry.space_group_name_H-M   'P 1'
#
loop_
_entity.id
_entity.type
_entity.pdbx_description
1 polymer ?
#
loop_
_entity_poly.entity_id
_entity_poly.type
_entity_poly.pdbx_seq_one_letter_code
_entity_poly.pdbx_strand_id
1 'polypeptide(L)'
;MTSRRSLLALLSSWPLAAPLARAQAAWPAKPIRLVVPFPPGGATDLLARSIAQGIGNAFGQPIVVDNRPGAGGTLGSAEVAKAAPDGHTLLMATNSTHAIAPHLNRNLPYNAEADFTPVVLAAYATNIVLVPKDLPVASIKDLIAYAKARPGQLNYASSGNGTIVNLTAEAFKAQAGVFIVHIPYRGTALAIPDLVSGKVQLLFDSIVSGLPHVKDGKLKALAVTSRKRSALVPELPTVAESGLPGFESDTWFGVYGPKGLSAEITGRVASEFQRDWPSPRSPSAWPSSAPSPSQMPAPRSLRRWSRPTARDGRR
;
A
#
# COMPACT_ATOMS: atom_id res chain seq x y z
N MET A 1 -48.95 55.94 -53.57
CA MET A 1 -47.94 55.06 -54.28
C MET A 1 -46.70 54.94 -53.41
N THR A 2 -46.71 53.94 -52.53
CA THR A 2 -45.59 53.66 -51.61
C THR A 2 -44.76 52.50 -52.21
N SER A 3 -43.47 52.86 -52.39
CA SER A 3 -42.48 52.06 -53.09
C SER A 3 -42.10 50.81 -52.35
N ARG A 4 -42.16 49.60 -53.03
CA ARG A 4 -41.83 48.29 -52.62
C ARG A 4 -40.33 48.01 -52.35
N ARG A 5 -39.48 49.04 -52.10
CA ARG A 5 -38.01 48.88 -52.03
C ARG A 5 -37.40 48.98 -50.64
N SER A 6 -38.19 49.11 -49.57
CA SER A 6 -37.68 49.35 -48.22
C SER A 6 -37.78 48.15 -47.24
N LEU A 7 -38.10 46.95 -47.73
CA LEU A 7 -38.38 45.79 -46.88
C LEU A 7 -37.30 44.66 -46.91
N LEU A 8 -36.13 44.87 -47.50
CA LEU A 8 -35.09 43.86 -47.69
C LEU A 8 -33.74 44.12 -46.93
N ALA A 9 -33.68 45.10 -46.01
CA ALA A 9 -32.45 45.48 -45.34
C ALA A 9 -32.37 45.14 -43.82
N LEU A 10 -33.26 44.30 -43.29
CA LEU A 10 -33.32 44.03 -41.83
C LEU A 10 -33.07 42.57 -41.43
N LEU A 11 -32.48 41.72 -42.29
CA LEU A 11 -32.30 40.30 -42.03
C LEU A 11 -30.80 39.82 -41.98
N SER A 12 -29.84 40.67 -41.75
CA SER A 12 -28.42 40.28 -41.83
C SER A 12 -27.54 40.70 -40.63
N SER A 13 -28.02 40.56 -39.39
CA SER A 13 -27.12 40.70 -38.22
C SER A 13 -27.59 39.85 -37.06
N TRP A 14 -27.75 38.55 -37.26
CA TRP A 14 -27.69 37.61 -36.14
C TRP A 14 -26.24 37.17 -35.97
N PRO A 15 -25.57 37.56 -34.86
CA PRO A 15 -24.25 37.01 -34.60
C PRO A 15 -24.39 35.51 -34.44
N LEU A 16 -23.77 34.72 -35.32
CA LEU A 16 -23.49 33.32 -35.06
C LEU A 16 -22.60 33.26 -33.81
N ALA A 17 -23.22 33.19 -32.65
CA ALA A 17 -22.57 32.72 -31.43
C ALA A 17 -22.28 31.22 -31.64
N ALA A 18 -21.18 30.91 -32.32
CA ALA A 18 -20.60 29.58 -32.33
C ALA A 18 -20.37 29.22 -30.85
N PRO A 19 -20.93 28.14 -30.33
CA PRO A 19 -20.55 27.67 -29.00
C PRO A 19 -19.05 27.42 -29.08
N LEU A 20 -18.25 28.19 -28.33
CA LEU A 20 -16.87 27.86 -28.01
C LEU A 20 -16.95 26.52 -27.27
N ALA A 21 -16.93 25.42 -28.03
CA ALA A 21 -16.65 24.11 -27.49
C ALA A 21 -15.28 24.27 -26.83
N ARG A 22 -15.28 24.51 -25.50
CA ARG A 22 -14.07 24.36 -24.70
C ARG A 22 -13.65 22.94 -24.96
N ALA A 23 -12.65 22.77 -25.81
CA ALA A 23 -11.94 21.51 -25.94
C ALA A 23 -11.50 21.17 -24.52
N GLN A 24 -12.18 20.18 -23.92
CA GLN A 24 -11.86 19.70 -22.59
C GLN A 24 -10.42 19.22 -22.69
N ALA A 25 -9.50 19.95 -22.05
CA ALA A 25 -8.07 19.63 -22.14
C ALA A 25 -7.92 18.15 -21.78
N ALA A 26 -7.24 17.40 -22.67
CA ALA A 26 -7.09 15.97 -22.49
C ALA A 26 -6.45 15.70 -21.11
N TRP A 27 -7.08 14.87 -20.31
CA TRP A 27 -6.50 14.45 -19.02
C TRP A 27 -5.22 13.64 -19.26
N PRO A 28 -4.14 13.85 -18.45
CA PRO A 28 -4.01 14.84 -17.39
C PRO A 28 -3.54 16.20 -17.92
N ALA A 29 -4.18 17.29 -17.47
CA ALA A 29 -3.83 18.66 -17.86
C ALA A 29 -2.77 19.30 -16.96
N LYS A 30 -2.42 18.68 -15.83
CA LYS A 30 -1.46 19.12 -14.82
C LYS A 30 -0.82 17.88 -14.16
N PRO A 31 0.27 18.03 -13.37
CA PRO A 31 0.88 16.93 -12.65
C PRO A 31 -0.10 16.09 -11.85
N ILE A 32 0.13 14.77 -11.83
CA ILE A 32 -0.64 13.81 -11.04
C ILE A 32 0.06 13.65 -9.68
N ARG A 33 -0.63 13.92 -8.60
CA ARG A 33 -0.14 13.72 -7.23
C ARG A 33 -0.45 12.31 -6.77
N LEU A 34 0.57 11.51 -6.48
CA LEU A 34 0.45 10.17 -5.91
C LEU A 34 0.76 10.25 -4.41
N VAL A 35 -0.29 10.23 -3.59
CA VAL A 35 -0.18 10.27 -2.14
C VAL A 35 0.31 8.92 -1.62
N VAL A 36 1.40 8.94 -0.87
CA VAL A 36 1.96 7.80 -0.16
C VAL A 36 1.70 7.98 1.34
N PRO A 37 0.86 7.13 1.98
CA PRO A 37 0.45 7.34 3.36
C PRO A 37 1.50 6.88 4.41
N PHE A 38 2.76 6.79 4.00
CA PHE A 38 3.91 6.38 4.83
C PHE A 38 5.12 7.29 4.57
N PRO A 39 6.10 7.32 5.49
CA PRO A 39 7.32 8.11 5.31
C PRO A 39 8.12 7.69 4.08
N PRO A 40 8.98 8.59 3.57
CA PRO A 40 9.95 8.25 2.52
C PRO A 40 10.85 7.08 2.89
N GLY A 41 11.31 6.32 1.89
CA GLY A 41 12.26 5.21 2.03
C GLY A 41 11.66 3.86 2.44
N GLY A 42 10.38 3.79 2.80
CA GLY A 42 9.67 2.53 2.98
C GLY A 42 9.19 1.94 1.65
N ALA A 43 8.75 0.67 1.65
CA ALA A 43 8.36 -0.06 0.45
C ALA A 43 7.30 0.67 -0.39
N THR A 44 6.30 1.28 0.27
CA THR A 44 5.23 2.02 -0.43
C THR A 44 5.78 3.23 -1.18
N ASP A 45 6.74 3.95 -0.59
CA ASP A 45 7.39 5.11 -1.21
C ASP A 45 8.30 4.68 -2.37
N LEU A 46 9.13 3.65 -2.16
CA LEU A 46 10.02 3.12 -3.19
C LEU A 46 9.25 2.65 -4.42
N LEU A 47 8.15 1.91 -4.22
CA LEU A 47 7.27 1.49 -5.31
C LEU A 47 6.59 2.68 -5.99
N ALA A 48 6.06 3.63 -5.23
CA ALA A 48 5.41 4.82 -5.80
C ALA A 48 6.38 5.64 -6.66
N ARG A 49 7.65 5.81 -6.24
CA ARG A 49 8.67 6.50 -7.03
C ARG A 49 9.07 5.73 -8.27
N SER A 50 9.22 4.40 -8.17
CA SER A 50 9.49 3.54 -9.33
C SER A 50 8.35 3.61 -10.36
N ILE A 51 7.10 3.60 -9.89
CA ILE A 51 5.91 3.78 -10.73
C ILE A 51 5.92 5.17 -11.38
N ALA A 52 6.12 6.22 -10.59
CA ALA A 52 6.16 7.59 -11.08
C ALA A 52 7.23 7.80 -12.17
N GLN A 53 8.40 7.17 -12.01
CA GLN A 53 9.47 7.19 -12.99
C GLN A 53 9.16 6.33 -14.22
N GLY A 54 8.58 5.15 -14.03
CA GLY A 54 8.32 4.18 -15.11
C GLY A 54 7.20 4.64 -16.05
N ILE A 55 6.06 5.06 -15.48
CA ILE A 55 4.87 5.38 -16.28
C ILE A 55 4.57 6.89 -16.39
N GLY A 56 5.31 7.77 -15.68
CA GLY A 56 5.05 9.21 -15.69
C GLY A 56 5.12 9.83 -17.09
N ASN A 57 6.07 9.40 -17.90
CA ASN A 57 6.26 9.92 -19.28
C ASN A 57 5.06 9.62 -20.19
N ALA A 58 4.35 8.52 -19.97
CA ALA A 58 3.20 8.11 -20.78
C ALA A 58 2.00 9.05 -20.65
N PHE A 59 1.94 9.80 -19.55
CA PHE A 59 0.86 10.76 -19.31
C PHE A 59 1.14 12.16 -19.89
N GLY A 60 2.37 12.44 -20.33
CA GLY A 60 2.79 13.80 -20.72
C GLY A 60 2.80 14.79 -19.56
N GLN A 61 2.59 14.31 -18.34
CA GLN A 61 2.63 15.09 -17.10
C GLN A 61 3.36 14.27 -16.02
N PRO A 62 4.15 14.90 -15.16
CA PRO A 62 4.86 14.19 -14.11
C PRO A 62 3.90 13.61 -13.06
N ILE A 63 4.25 12.44 -12.53
CA ILE A 63 3.65 11.91 -11.31
C ILE A 63 4.52 12.33 -10.12
N VAL A 64 3.95 13.11 -9.22
CA VAL A 64 4.64 13.64 -8.03
C VAL A 64 4.27 12.80 -6.82
N VAL A 65 5.26 12.13 -6.23
CA VAL A 65 5.06 11.35 -4.99
C VAL A 65 5.04 12.30 -3.80
N ASP A 66 3.93 12.27 -3.05
CA ASP A 66 3.71 13.11 -1.86
C ASP A 66 3.48 12.23 -0.62
N ASN A 67 4.45 12.22 0.28
CA ASN A 67 4.38 11.42 1.50
C ASN A 67 3.52 12.12 2.56
N ARG A 68 2.42 11.47 2.98
CA ARG A 68 1.48 11.93 4.03
C ARG A 68 1.34 10.88 5.14
N PRO A 69 2.39 10.71 5.96
CA PRO A 69 2.41 9.68 6.99
C PRO A 69 1.53 10.03 8.19
N GLY A 70 1.12 9.00 8.92
CA GLY A 70 0.46 9.14 10.21
C GLY A 70 -0.64 8.12 10.44
N ALA A 71 -0.83 7.75 11.70
CA ALA A 71 -1.85 6.80 12.17
C ALA A 71 -1.94 5.51 11.35
N GLY A 72 -0.79 4.85 11.06
CA GLY A 72 -0.76 3.62 10.26
C GLY A 72 -1.16 3.82 8.79
N GLY A 73 -1.08 5.04 8.26
CA GLY A 73 -1.44 5.40 6.88
C GLY A 73 -2.86 5.96 6.73
N THR A 74 -3.65 6.01 7.80
CA THR A 74 -5.05 6.45 7.69
C THR A 74 -5.19 7.95 7.43
N LEU A 75 -4.23 8.79 7.86
CA LEU A 75 -4.27 10.24 7.60
C LEU A 75 -4.13 10.55 6.10
N GLY A 76 -3.12 10.00 5.44
CA GLY A 76 -2.94 10.19 3.99
C GLY A 76 -4.09 9.61 3.17
N SER A 77 -4.63 8.46 3.59
CA SER A 77 -5.80 7.86 2.95
C SER A 77 -7.04 8.74 3.08
N ALA A 78 -7.29 9.31 4.27
CA ALA A 78 -8.43 10.21 4.50
C ALA A 78 -8.33 11.52 3.69
N GLU A 79 -7.12 12.00 3.41
CA GLU A 79 -6.91 13.16 2.54
C GLU A 79 -7.37 12.87 1.11
N VAL A 80 -7.00 11.70 0.57
CA VAL A 80 -7.41 11.31 -0.79
C VAL A 80 -8.89 10.99 -0.88
N ALA A 81 -9.49 10.40 0.15
CA ALA A 81 -10.95 10.15 0.21
C ALA A 81 -11.77 11.44 -0.01
N LYS A 82 -11.23 12.60 0.37
CA LYS A 82 -11.88 13.92 0.27
C LYS A 82 -11.42 14.73 -0.94
N ALA A 83 -10.51 14.20 -1.75
CA ALA A 83 -10.00 14.90 -2.94
C ALA A 83 -11.04 14.94 -4.06
N ALA A 84 -10.88 15.89 -5.00
CA ALA A 84 -11.71 15.95 -6.19
C ALA A 84 -11.46 14.71 -7.08
N PRO A 85 -12.51 14.09 -7.67
CA PRO A 85 -12.37 12.92 -8.53
C PRO A 85 -11.95 13.27 -9.96
N ASP A 86 -11.00 14.23 -10.09
CA ASP A 86 -10.48 14.73 -11.36
C ASP A 86 -9.26 13.95 -11.89
N GLY A 87 -8.82 12.92 -11.17
CA GLY A 87 -7.69 12.08 -11.53
C GLY A 87 -6.31 12.65 -11.22
N HIS A 88 -6.22 13.86 -10.66
CA HIS A 88 -4.93 14.48 -10.34
C HIS A 88 -4.46 14.23 -8.90
N THR A 89 -5.26 13.52 -8.10
CA THR A 89 -4.87 13.03 -6.77
C THR A 89 -5.21 11.56 -6.67
N LEU A 90 -4.19 10.72 -6.53
CA LEU A 90 -4.29 9.27 -6.37
C LEU A 90 -3.62 8.84 -5.07
N LEU A 91 -3.96 7.66 -4.58
CA LEU A 91 -3.43 7.05 -3.37
C LEU A 91 -2.67 5.78 -3.70
N MET A 92 -1.50 5.60 -3.10
CA MET A 92 -0.83 4.30 -3.01
C MET A 92 -1.31 3.59 -1.74
N ALA A 93 -2.38 2.83 -1.86
CA ALA A 93 -2.97 2.07 -0.75
C ALA A 93 -2.27 0.75 -0.49
N THR A 94 -2.47 0.22 0.72
CA THR A 94 -1.96 -1.09 1.14
C THR A 94 -3.04 -1.84 1.94
N ASN A 95 -2.79 -3.12 2.24
CA ASN A 95 -3.63 -3.87 3.17
C ASN A 95 -3.76 -3.20 4.54
N SER A 96 -2.74 -2.45 5.01
CA SER A 96 -2.85 -1.70 6.27
C SER A 96 -4.01 -0.70 6.25
N THR A 97 -4.15 0.07 5.17
CA THR A 97 -5.14 1.17 5.06
C THR A 97 -6.51 0.70 4.60
N HIS A 98 -6.59 -0.31 3.71
CA HIS A 98 -7.85 -0.69 3.05
C HIS A 98 -8.41 -2.05 3.47
N ALA A 99 -7.59 -2.95 4.05
CA ALA A 99 -8.05 -4.26 4.50
C ALA A 99 -7.98 -4.47 6.01
N ILE A 100 -7.14 -3.72 6.73
CA ILE A 100 -6.92 -3.90 8.17
C ILE A 100 -7.55 -2.76 8.98
N ALA A 101 -7.24 -1.50 8.64
CA ALA A 101 -7.75 -0.34 9.38
C ALA A 101 -9.29 -0.32 9.54
N PRO A 102 -10.10 -0.70 8.53
CA PRO A 102 -11.56 -0.76 8.66
C PRO A 102 -12.06 -1.68 9.79
N HIS A 103 -11.30 -2.72 10.11
CA HIS A 103 -11.68 -3.70 11.14
C HIS A 103 -11.12 -3.39 12.54
N LEU A 104 -10.07 -2.57 12.60
CA LEU A 104 -9.40 -2.25 13.88
C LEU A 104 -9.75 -0.86 14.41
N ASN A 105 -10.04 0.10 13.54
CA ASN A 105 -10.30 1.48 13.93
C ASN A 105 -11.79 1.81 13.82
N ARG A 106 -12.48 1.90 14.96
CA ARG A 106 -13.91 2.25 15.01
C ARG A 106 -14.20 3.69 14.53
N ASN A 107 -13.23 4.58 14.64
CA ASN A 107 -13.33 5.98 14.26
C ASN A 107 -12.49 6.27 13.00
N LEU A 108 -12.49 5.35 12.03
CA LEU A 108 -11.76 5.53 10.78
C LEU A 108 -12.34 6.73 10.01
N PRO A 109 -11.52 7.73 9.60
CA PRO A 109 -12.02 8.97 8.97
C PRO A 109 -12.39 8.80 7.48
N TYR A 110 -12.52 7.58 7.00
CA TYR A 110 -12.98 7.20 5.66
C TYR A 110 -13.60 5.80 5.66
N ASN A 111 -14.40 5.53 4.64
CA ASN A 111 -14.86 4.20 4.31
C ASN A 111 -14.00 3.64 3.16
N ALA A 112 -13.25 2.55 3.40
CA ALA A 112 -12.31 2.00 2.43
C ALA A 112 -12.98 1.48 1.14
N GLU A 113 -14.26 1.13 1.18
CA GLU A 113 -15.04 0.68 0.03
C GLU A 113 -15.77 1.82 -0.66
N ALA A 114 -16.43 2.67 0.14
CA ALA A 114 -17.38 3.64 -0.39
C ALA A 114 -16.73 4.97 -0.83
N ASP A 115 -15.56 5.33 -0.27
CA ASP A 115 -14.93 6.64 -0.50
C ASP A 115 -13.80 6.59 -1.54
N PHE A 116 -13.54 5.41 -2.13
CA PHE A 116 -12.48 5.23 -3.10
C PHE A 116 -12.95 4.52 -4.36
N THR A 117 -12.28 4.81 -5.46
CA THR A 117 -12.37 4.09 -6.72
C THR A 117 -11.07 3.30 -6.91
N PRO A 118 -11.09 1.96 -6.92
CA PRO A 118 -9.91 1.15 -7.20
C PRO A 118 -9.50 1.32 -8.66
N VAL A 119 -8.20 1.51 -8.90
CA VAL A 119 -7.65 1.73 -10.26
C VAL A 119 -6.86 0.51 -10.72
N VAL A 120 -5.79 0.15 -9.99
CA VAL A 120 -4.95 -0.99 -10.35
C VAL A 120 -4.26 -1.59 -9.13
N LEU A 121 -4.12 -2.90 -9.12
CA LEU A 121 -3.22 -3.59 -8.21
C LEU A 121 -1.79 -3.48 -8.73
N ALA A 122 -0.97 -2.65 -8.09
CA ALA A 122 0.35 -2.31 -8.57
C ALA A 122 1.40 -3.40 -8.28
N ALA A 123 1.36 -4.01 -7.09
CA ALA A 123 2.31 -5.04 -6.70
C ALA A 123 1.81 -5.92 -5.54
N TYR A 124 2.38 -7.12 -5.47
CA TYR A 124 2.48 -7.93 -4.25
C TYR A 124 3.94 -8.06 -3.85
N ALA A 125 4.24 -7.91 -2.57
CA ALA A 125 5.57 -8.14 -2.04
C ALA A 125 5.49 -9.01 -0.78
N THR A 126 6.36 -10.01 -0.71
CA THR A 126 6.57 -10.75 0.54
C THR A 126 7.26 -9.85 1.56
N ASN A 127 7.06 -10.14 2.85
CA ASN A 127 7.89 -9.55 3.88
C ASN A 127 9.09 -10.46 4.16
N ILE A 128 10.17 -9.85 4.62
CA ILE A 128 11.42 -10.50 5.02
C ILE A 128 11.61 -10.32 6.52
N VAL A 129 12.00 -11.38 7.21
CA VAL A 129 12.27 -11.35 8.65
C VAL A 129 13.68 -10.85 8.87
N LEU A 130 13.82 -9.64 9.37
CA LEU A 130 15.09 -8.94 9.58
C LEU A 130 15.47 -8.91 11.05
N VAL A 131 16.76 -9.15 11.29
CA VAL A 131 17.38 -9.05 12.61
C VAL A 131 18.73 -8.31 12.51
N PRO A 132 19.24 -7.72 13.62
CA PRO A 132 20.58 -7.15 13.67
C PRO A 132 21.63 -8.18 13.26
N LYS A 133 22.70 -7.73 12.58
CA LYS A 133 23.81 -8.59 12.14
C LYS A 133 24.40 -9.39 13.30
N ASP A 134 24.56 -8.76 14.47
CA ASP A 134 25.24 -9.35 15.62
C ASP A 134 24.33 -10.14 16.55
N LEU A 135 23.01 -10.19 16.27
CA LEU A 135 22.11 -11.05 17.05
C LEU A 135 22.51 -12.52 16.85
N PRO A 136 22.73 -13.34 17.91
CA PRO A 136 23.25 -14.71 17.80
C PRO A 136 22.16 -15.71 17.38
N VAL A 137 21.52 -15.46 16.22
CA VAL A 137 20.51 -16.32 15.60
C VAL A 137 20.80 -16.42 14.10
N ALA A 138 20.63 -17.62 13.52
CA ALA A 138 20.84 -17.89 12.10
C ALA A 138 19.58 -18.39 11.39
N SER A 139 18.52 -18.69 12.14
CA SER A 139 17.26 -19.23 11.61
C SER A 139 16.05 -18.76 12.43
N ILE A 140 14.85 -18.98 11.89
CA ILE A 140 13.59 -18.77 12.63
C ILE A 140 13.52 -19.64 13.89
N LYS A 141 14.03 -20.88 13.83
CA LYS A 141 14.09 -21.78 15.00
C LYS A 141 14.98 -21.19 16.10
N ASP A 142 16.15 -20.67 15.74
CA ASP A 142 17.05 -20.03 16.69
C ASP A 142 16.42 -18.76 17.29
N LEU A 143 15.76 -17.93 16.47
CA LEU A 143 15.07 -16.73 16.93
C LEU A 143 13.96 -17.12 17.95
N ILE A 144 13.19 -18.15 17.68
CA ILE A 144 12.14 -18.63 18.59
C ILE A 144 12.76 -19.13 19.91
N ALA A 145 13.82 -19.94 19.83
CA ALA A 145 14.52 -20.45 21.02
C ALA A 145 15.14 -19.30 21.83
N TYR A 146 15.77 -18.35 21.14
CA TYR A 146 16.36 -17.18 21.75
C TYR A 146 15.35 -16.28 22.46
N ALA A 147 14.16 -16.08 21.84
CA ALA A 147 13.09 -15.29 22.41
C ALA A 147 12.41 -16.01 23.59
N LYS A 148 12.22 -17.34 23.52
CA LYS A 148 11.67 -18.16 24.63
C LYS A 148 12.54 -18.14 25.87
N ALA A 149 13.86 -18.14 25.71
CA ALA A 149 14.82 -18.04 26.80
C ALA A 149 14.89 -16.62 27.44
N ARG A 150 14.31 -15.60 26.77
CA ARG A 150 14.39 -14.18 27.16
C ARG A 150 13.03 -13.49 27.01
N PRO A 151 11.97 -13.93 27.70
CA PRO A 151 10.63 -13.37 27.53
C PRO A 151 10.62 -11.88 27.88
N GLY A 152 10.10 -11.05 26.97
CA GLY A 152 9.99 -9.60 27.13
C GLY A 152 11.30 -8.81 27.00
N GLN A 153 12.44 -9.45 26.73
CA GLN A 153 13.72 -8.76 26.57
C GLN A 153 14.01 -8.34 25.11
N LEU A 154 13.34 -8.96 24.14
CA LEU A 154 13.46 -8.59 22.74
C LEU A 154 12.38 -7.57 22.40
N ASN A 155 12.73 -6.65 21.49
CA ASN A 155 11.82 -5.67 20.91
C ASN A 155 11.64 -5.94 19.42
N TYR A 156 10.42 -5.78 18.91
CA TYR A 156 10.18 -5.73 17.47
C TYR A 156 9.66 -4.37 17.04
N ALA A 157 10.10 -3.92 15.87
CA ALA A 157 9.64 -2.69 15.26
C ALA A 157 8.45 -2.94 14.32
N SER A 158 7.61 -1.92 14.13
CA SER A 158 6.56 -1.91 13.10
C SER A 158 6.41 -0.54 12.46
N SER A 159 5.61 -0.45 11.40
CA SER A 159 5.21 0.81 10.78
C SER A 159 4.04 1.51 11.49
N GLY A 160 3.71 1.08 12.71
CA GLY A 160 2.63 1.61 13.56
C GLY A 160 1.64 0.54 13.98
N ASN A 161 0.83 0.86 14.97
CA ASN A 161 -0.20 -0.02 15.49
C ASN A 161 -1.23 -0.37 14.40
N GLY A 162 -1.63 -1.63 14.31
CA GLY A 162 -2.63 -2.10 13.36
C GLY A 162 -2.19 -2.13 11.89
N THR A 163 -0.90 -1.91 11.60
CA THR A 163 -0.36 -2.10 10.25
C THR A 163 -0.09 -3.57 9.96
N ILE A 164 0.06 -3.93 8.68
CA ILE A 164 0.42 -5.30 8.28
C ILE A 164 1.71 -5.77 8.96
N VAL A 165 2.71 -4.89 9.09
CA VAL A 165 3.99 -5.18 9.75
C VAL A 165 3.78 -5.54 11.22
N ASN A 166 2.94 -4.77 11.93
CA ASN A 166 2.58 -5.06 13.33
C ASN A 166 1.84 -6.39 13.44
N LEU A 167 0.80 -6.61 12.62
CA LEU A 167 -0.01 -7.83 12.70
C LEU A 167 0.77 -9.08 12.28
N THR A 168 1.71 -8.96 11.34
CA THR A 168 2.62 -10.05 10.98
C THR A 168 3.47 -10.48 12.18
N ALA A 169 4.03 -9.51 12.92
CA ALA A 169 4.80 -9.79 14.12
C ALA A 169 3.92 -10.38 15.24
N GLU A 170 2.71 -9.87 15.45
CA GLU A 170 1.79 -10.43 16.45
C GLU A 170 1.36 -11.86 16.10
N ALA A 171 1.10 -12.14 14.82
CA ALA A 171 0.81 -13.51 14.37
C ALA A 171 1.99 -14.45 14.58
N PHE A 172 3.21 -13.99 14.31
CA PHE A 172 4.44 -14.73 14.59
C PHE A 172 4.56 -15.04 16.10
N LYS A 173 4.42 -14.03 16.95
CA LYS A 173 4.50 -14.18 18.41
C LYS A 173 3.49 -15.20 18.93
N ALA A 174 2.25 -15.10 18.46
CA ALA A 174 1.18 -16.01 18.88
C ALA A 174 1.42 -17.46 18.44
N GLN A 175 1.89 -17.66 17.20
CA GLN A 175 2.12 -19.00 16.66
C GLN A 175 3.39 -19.64 17.23
N ALA A 176 4.45 -18.84 17.45
CA ALA A 176 5.70 -19.30 18.06
C ALA A 176 5.63 -19.46 19.59
N GLY A 177 4.63 -18.89 20.24
CA GLY A 177 4.50 -18.86 21.70
C GLY A 177 5.63 -18.08 22.37
N VAL A 178 5.95 -16.88 21.83
CA VAL A 178 7.03 -16.00 22.33
C VAL A 178 6.48 -14.64 22.77
N PHE A 179 7.14 -14.04 23.76
CA PHE A 179 6.84 -12.70 24.21
C PHE A 179 7.96 -11.74 23.78
N ILE A 180 7.66 -10.88 22.78
CA ILE A 180 8.53 -9.85 22.22
C ILE A 180 7.77 -8.53 22.31
N VAL A 181 8.41 -7.46 22.79
CA VAL A 181 7.77 -6.16 23.04
C VAL A 181 7.64 -5.38 21.74
N HIS A 182 6.50 -4.74 21.53
CA HIS A 182 6.24 -3.91 20.34
C HIS A 182 6.78 -2.49 20.51
N ILE A 183 7.56 -2.01 19.55
CA ILE A 183 8.02 -0.62 19.44
C ILE A 183 7.46 -0.03 18.14
N PRO A 184 6.41 0.80 18.20
CA PRO A 184 5.81 1.38 17.01
C PRO A 184 6.63 2.56 16.46
N TYR A 185 6.84 2.57 15.14
CA TYR A 185 7.40 3.70 14.38
C TYR A 185 6.33 4.26 13.44
N ARG A 186 6.56 5.46 12.91
CA ARG A 186 5.65 6.03 11.88
C ARG A 186 5.82 5.39 10.50
N GLY A 187 6.77 4.45 10.34
CA GLY A 187 7.08 3.70 9.12
C GLY A 187 8.34 2.86 9.32
N THR A 188 8.52 1.76 8.55
CA THR A 188 9.65 0.84 8.73
C THR A 188 10.99 1.48 8.45
N ALA A 189 11.09 2.41 7.49
CA ALA A 189 12.32 3.14 7.20
C ALA A 189 12.90 3.84 8.44
N LEU A 190 12.05 4.36 9.33
CA LEU A 190 12.47 5.02 10.57
C LEU A 190 12.95 4.04 11.64
N ALA A 191 12.61 2.77 11.52
CA ALA A 191 13.04 1.71 12.44
C ALA A 191 14.41 1.12 12.05
N ILE A 192 14.84 1.25 10.80
CA ILE A 192 16.07 0.62 10.31
C ILE A 192 17.32 1.04 11.12
N PRO A 193 17.57 2.31 11.44
CA PRO A 193 18.72 2.68 12.26
C PRO A 193 18.74 1.99 13.63
N ASP A 194 17.58 1.87 14.28
CA ASP A 194 17.46 1.21 15.58
C ASP A 194 17.57 -0.31 15.48
N LEU A 195 17.14 -0.91 14.37
CA LEU A 195 17.36 -2.33 14.07
C LEU A 195 18.85 -2.62 13.80
N VAL A 196 19.54 -1.78 13.01
CA VAL A 196 20.97 -1.93 12.72
C VAL A 196 21.81 -1.79 13.99
N SER A 197 21.45 -0.85 14.88
CA SER A 197 22.17 -0.65 16.16
C SER A 197 21.80 -1.68 17.24
N GLY A 198 20.83 -2.57 16.98
CA GLY A 198 20.38 -3.58 17.95
C GLY A 198 19.47 -3.05 19.06
N LYS A 199 18.96 -1.82 18.99
CA LYS A 199 17.96 -1.31 19.95
C LYS A 199 16.61 -2.01 19.81
N VAL A 200 16.26 -2.43 18.58
CA VAL A 200 15.21 -3.40 18.30
C VAL A 200 15.81 -4.63 17.65
N GLN A 201 15.25 -5.82 17.91
CA GLN A 201 15.86 -7.09 17.51
C GLN A 201 15.15 -7.76 16.35
N LEU A 202 13.95 -7.29 15.98
CA LEU A 202 13.13 -7.94 14.97
C LEU A 202 12.31 -6.91 14.19
N LEU A 203 12.24 -7.11 12.86
CA LEU A 203 11.36 -6.37 11.96
C LEU A 203 10.88 -7.29 10.83
N PHE A 204 9.58 -7.31 10.59
CA PHE A 204 8.99 -7.91 9.40
C PHE A 204 8.80 -6.81 8.35
N ASP A 205 9.79 -6.56 7.52
CA ASP A 205 9.71 -5.50 6.50
C ASP A 205 9.41 -6.07 5.12
N SER A 206 8.88 -5.25 4.21
CA SER A 206 8.77 -5.66 2.82
C SER A 206 10.16 -5.98 2.25
N ILE A 207 10.24 -7.03 1.41
CA ILE A 207 11.48 -7.37 0.72
C ILE A 207 12.02 -6.21 -0.13
N VAL A 208 11.13 -5.33 -0.62
CA VAL A 208 11.48 -4.16 -1.43
C VAL A 208 12.35 -3.17 -0.65
N SER A 209 12.03 -2.91 0.61
CA SER A 209 12.77 -1.98 1.48
C SER A 209 13.85 -2.69 2.31
N GLY A 210 13.61 -3.93 2.72
CA GLY A 210 14.51 -4.64 3.63
C GLY A 210 15.73 -5.27 2.98
N LEU A 211 15.59 -5.83 1.77
CA LEU A 211 16.66 -6.57 1.10
C LEU A 211 17.94 -5.77 0.83
N PRO A 212 17.89 -4.48 0.45
CA PRO A 212 19.11 -3.67 0.31
C PRO A 212 19.98 -3.66 1.56
N HIS A 213 19.41 -3.56 2.75
CA HIS A 213 20.17 -3.56 4.01
C HIS A 213 20.82 -4.91 4.32
N VAL A 214 20.23 -6.01 3.83
CA VAL A 214 20.84 -7.34 3.92
C VAL A 214 21.99 -7.46 2.94
N LYS A 215 21.83 -7.01 1.69
CA LYS A 215 22.90 -6.99 0.68
C LYS A 215 24.09 -6.12 1.10
N ASP A 216 23.82 -5.01 1.78
CA ASP A 216 24.85 -4.13 2.37
C ASP A 216 25.52 -4.75 3.61
N GLY A 217 25.10 -5.93 4.07
CA GLY A 217 25.65 -6.60 5.26
C GLY A 217 25.36 -5.90 6.59
N LYS A 218 24.36 -4.99 6.61
CA LYS A 218 23.93 -4.26 7.82
C LYS A 218 22.98 -5.07 8.68
N LEU A 219 22.16 -5.92 8.04
CA LEU A 219 21.15 -6.76 8.69
C LEU A 219 21.29 -8.20 8.21
N LYS A 220 20.73 -9.15 8.99
CA LYS A 220 20.50 -10.54 8.56
C LYS A 220 19.04 -10.75 8.22
N ALA A 221 18.78 -11.53 7.17
CA ALA A 221 17.48 -12.05 6.84
C ALA A 221 17.39 -13.53 7.26
N LEU A 222 16.32 -13.91 7.96
CA LEU A 222 16.12 -15.27 8.44
C LEU A 222 15.15 -16.08 7.58
N ALA A 223 14.13 -15.44 7.01
CA ALA A 223 13.10 -16.08 6.20
C ALA A 223 12.27 -15.04 5.45
N VAL A 224 11.45 -15.50 4.50
CA VAL A 224 10.37 -14.73 3.88
C VAL A 224 9.01 -15.19 4.44
N THR A 225 8.02 -14.29 4.44
CA THR A 225 6.70 -14.57 5.03
C THR A 225 5.68 -15.11 4.03
N SER A 226 6.03 -15.17 2.75
CA SER A 226 5.18 -15.72 1.69
C SER A 226 5.04 -17.24 1.81
N ARG A 227 3.98 -17.75 1.16
CA ARG A 227 3.71 -19.19 1.10
C ARG A 227 4.80 -19.99 0.40
N LYS A 228 5.48 -19.36 -0.57
CA LYS A 228 6.60 -19.95 -1.34
C LYS A 228 7.83 -19.06 -1.17
N ARG A 229 9.02 -19.62 -1.33
CA ARG A 229 10.27 -18.85 -1.36
C ARG A 229 10.23 -17.78 -2.44
N SER A 230 10.87 -16.66 -2.19
CA SER A 230 10.98 -15.58 -3.16
C SER A 230 12.07 -15.87 -4.18
N ALA A 231 11.79 -15.62 -5.46
CA ALA A 231 12.81 -15.71 -6.51
C ALA A 231 13.94 -14.67 -6.35
N LEU A 232 13.74 -13.62 -5.58
CA LEU A 232 14.76 -12.61 -5.28
C LEU A 232 15.80 -13.09 -4.26
N VAL A 233 15.44 -14.10 -3.45
CA VAL A 233 16.27 -14.67 -2.37
C VAL A 233 15.91 -16.16 -2.20
N PRO A 234 16.16 -16.99 -3.21
CA PRO A 234 15.73 -18.40 -3.22
C PRO A 234 16.37 -19.24 -2.13
N GLU A 235 17.49 -18.78 -1.60
CA GLU A 235 18.21 -19.39 -0.47
C GLU A 235 17.49 -19.22 0.86
N LEU A 236 16.67 -18.17 1.02
CA LEU A 236 15.92 -17.96 2.26
C LEU A 236 14.68 -18.88 2.30
N PRO A 237 14.51 -19.64 3.40
CA PRO A 237 13.30 -20.42 3.59
C PRO A 237 12.09 -19.52 3.85
N THR A 238 10.90 -20.07 3.77
CA THR A 238 9.71 -19.42 4.31
C THR A 238 9.63 -19.60 5.82
N VAL A 239 8.91 -18.71 6.52
CA VAL A 239 8.61 -18.90 7.95
C VAL A 239 7.84 -20.21 8.17
N ALA A 240 6.97 -20.60 7.23
CA ALA A 240 6.23 -21.86 7.29
C ALA A 240 7.17 -23.09 7.22
N GLU A 241 8.15 -23.09 6.31
CA GLU A 241 9.19 -24.14 6.23
C GLU A 241 10.08 -24.20 7.47
N SER A 242 10.19 -23.08 8.18
CA SER A 242 11.10 -22.90 9.32
C SER A 242 10.48 -23.30 10.68
N GLY A 243 9.31 -23.94 10.69
CA GLY A 243 8.70 -24.50 11.89
C GLY A 243 7.40 -23.83 12.35
N LEU A 244 6.83 -22.91 11.56
CA LEU A 244 5.52 -22.30 11.79
C LEU A 244 4.57 -22.63 10.63
N PRO A 245 4.07 -23.87 10.52
CA PRO A 245 3.29 -24.31 9.37
C PRO A 245 2.05 -23.46 9.15
N GLY A 246 1.80 -23.11 7.89
CA GLY A 246 0.67 -22.25 7.51
C GLY A 246 0.87 -20.75 7.79
N PHE A 247 2.04 -20.33 8.26
CA PHE A 247 2.36 -18.91 8.37
C PHE A 247 2.47 -18.29 6.97
N GLU A 248 1.70 -17.22 6.74
CA GLU A 248 1.70 -16.50 5.48
C GLU A 248 1.31 -15.03 5.75
N SER A 249 2.10 -14.09 5.26
CA SER A 249 1.81 -12.66 5.37
C SER A 249 2.51 -11.89 4.26
N ASP A 250 1.74 -11.47 3.26
CA ASP A 250 2.22 -10.64 2.15
C ASP A 250 1.58 -9.25 2.19
N THR A 251 2.26 -8.30 1.59
CA THR A 251 1.76 -6.94 1.42
C THR A 251 1.34 -6.72 -0.03
N TRP A 252 0.12 -6.24 -0.26
CA TRP A 252 -0.29 -5.74 -1.54
C TRP A 252 -0.23 -4.20 -1.58
N PHE A 253 0.00 -3.66 -2.76
CA PHE A 253 0.03 -2.25 -3.07
C PHE A 253 -0.91 -1.97 -4.22
N GLY A 254 -1.82 -1.03 -4.06
CA GLY A 254 -2.81 -0.67 -5.07
C GLY A 254 -2.92 0.83 -5.27
N VAL A 255 -3.18 1.24 -6.49
CA VAL A 255 -3.51 2.63 -6.80
C VAL A 255 -5.01 2.82 -6.73
N TYR A 256 -5.42 3.84 -6.01
CA TYR A 256 -6.82 4.22 -5.82
C TYR A 256 -7.00 5.69 -6.12
N GLY A 257 -8.17 6.05 -6.62
CA GLY A 257 -8.62 7.43 -6.67
C GLY A 257 -9.71 7.69 -5.63
N PRO A 258 -10.12 8.95 -5.43
CA PRO A 258 -11.31 9.27 -4.65
C PRO A 258 -12.57 8.70 -5.32
N LYS A 259 -13.65 8.59 -4.55
CA LYS A 259 -14.96 8.15 -5.04
C LYS A 259 -15.40 8.93 -6.26
N GLY A 260 -15.93 8.24 -7.27
CA GLY A 260 -16.48 8.86 -8.48
C GLY A 260 -15.42 9.22 -9.53
N LEU A 261 -14.19 8.71 -9.40
CA LEU A 261 -13.21 8.79 -10.49
C LEU A 261 -13.78 8.12 -11.75
N SER A 262 -13.69 8.80 -12.90
CA SER A 262 -14.30 8.31 -14.14
C SER A 262 -13.68 7.01 -14.64
N ALA A 263 -14.48 6.20 -15.34
CA ALA A 263 -14.01 4.96 -15.97
C ALA A 263 -12.93 5.23 -17.04
N GLU A 264 -12.99 6.38 -17.71
CA GLU A 264 -11.97 6.80 -18.68
C GLU A 264 -10.62 7.00 -18.00
N ILE A 265 -10.56 7.76 -16.90
CA ILE A 265 -9.31 8.01 -16.15
C ILE A 265 -8.79 6.70 -15.54
N THR A 266 -9.64 5.91 -14.89
CA THR A 266 -9.23 4.63 -14.32
C THR A 266 -8.70 3.67 -15.37
N GLY A 267 -9.37 3.58 -16.52
CA GLY A 267 -8.93 2.75 -17.65
C GLY A 267 -7.60 3.19 -18.23
N ARG A 268 -7.39 4.50 -18.37
CA ARG A 268 -6.11 5.05 -18.87
C ARG A 268 -4.96 4.78 -17.90
N VAL A 269 -5.13 5.04 -16.60
CA VAL A 269 -4.09 4.71 -15.60
C VAL A 269 -3.80 3.23 -15.61
N ALA A 270 -4.81 2.37 -15.59
CA ALA A 270 -4.63 0.93 -15.59
C ALA A 270 -3.90 0.42 -16.84
N SER A 271 -4.21 0.96 -18.03
CA SER A 271 -3.55 0.57 -19.29
C SER A 271 -2.07 0.94 -19.31
N GLU A 272 -1.69 2.12 -18.79
CA GLU A 272 -0.28 2.51 -18.69
C GLU A 272 0.50 1.61 -17.72
N PHE A 273 -0.12 1.22 -16.61
CA PHE A 273 0.46 0.21 -15.73
C PHE A 273 0.68 -1.14 -16.42
N GLN A 274 -0.28 -1.59 -17.24
CA GLN A 274 -0.15 -2.85 -17.96
C GLN A 274 0.98 -2.83 -19.00
N ARG A 275 1.15 -1.70 -19.69
CA ARG A 275 2.13 -1.55 -20.76
C ARG A 275 3.56 -1.42 -20.25
N ASP A 276 3.78 -0.56 -19.25
CA ASP A 276 5.11 -0.08 -18.89
C ASP A 276 5.57 -0.50 -17.49
N TRP A 277 4.70 -1.18 -16.72
CA TRP A 277 5.05 -1.68 -15.40
C TRP A 277 5.22 -3.21 -15.42
N PRO A 278 6.48 -3.71 -15.50
CA PRO A 278 6.76 -5.13 -15.52
C PRO A 278 6.59 -5.73 -14.12
N SER A 279 5.36 -5.97 -13.72
CA SER A 279 5.11 -6.78 -12.53
C SER A 279 5.15 -8.26 -12.93
N PRO A 280 5.98 -9.13 -12.33
CA PRO A 280 5.98 -10.56 -12.59
C PRO A 280 4.64 -11.24 -12.26
N ARG A 281 3.69 -10.52 -11.71
CA ARG A 281 2.32 -10.92 -11.41
C ARG A 281 1.39 -9.71 -11.48
N SER A 282 1.49 -8.87 -12.51
CA SER A 282 0.48 -7.86 -12.76
C SER A 282 -0.76 -8.60 -13.26
N PRO A 283 -1.76 -8.86 -12.41
CA PRO A 283 -3.09 -8.99 -12.93
C PRO A 283 -3.38 -7.62 -13.54
N SER A 284 -3.85 -7.62 -14.79
CA SER A 284 -4.64 -6.56 -15.40
C SER A 284 -5.38 -5.71 -14.37
N ALA A 285 -5.74 -4.48 -14.75
CA ALA A 285 -6.67 -3.61 -14.04
C ALA A 285 -7.58 -4.40 -13.11
N TRP A 286 -7.78 -3.94 -11.89
CA TRP A 286 -8.59 -4.61 -10.86
C TRP A 286 -9.75 -5.34 -11.53
N PRO A 287 -9.72 -6.70 -11.60
CA PRO A 287 -10.74 -7.41 -12.36
C PRO A 287 -12.09 -7.08 -11.73
N SER A 288 -13.09 -6.84 -12.57
CA SER A 288 -14.47 -6.63 -12.12
C SER A 288 -15.02 -7.78 -11.25
N SER A 289 -14.38 -8.95 -11.34
CA SER A 289 -14.63 -10.15 -10.53
C SER A 289 -13.72 -10.29 -9.31
N ALA A 290 -12.70 -9.42 -9.13
CA ALA A 290 -11.89 -9.45 -7.92
C ALA A 290 -12.70 -8.91 -6.75
N PRO A 291 -12.63 -9.54 -5.56
CA PRO A 291 -13.24 -8.98 -4.37
C PRO A 291 -12.67 -7.58 -4.14
N SER A 292 -13.51 -6.66 -3.67
CA SER A 292 -13.03 -5.34 -3.24
C SER A 292 -11.88 -5.51 -2.23
N PRO A 293 -10.97 -4.56 -2.09
CA PRO A 293 -9.82 -4.68 -1.18
C PRO A 293 -10.19 -5.01 0.26
N SER A 294 -11.36 -4.59 0.72
CA SER A 294 -11.92 -4.95 2.02
C SER A 294 -12.42 -6.41 2.07
N GLN A 295 -12.76 -6.99 0.92
CA GLN A 295 -13.14 -8.40 0.77
C GLN A 295 -11.92 -9.29 0.52
N MET A 296 -10.72 -8.72 0.28
CA MET A 296 -9.51 -9.51 0.23
C MET A 296 -9.27 -10.14 1.59
N PRO A 297 -9.17 -11.48 1.65
CA PRO A 297 -8.97 -12.13 2.91
C PRO A 297 -7.69 -11.61 3.56
N ALA A 298 -7.79 -11.16 4.81
CA ALA A 298 -6.61 -11.02 5.64
C ALA A 298 -5.78 -12.30 5.53
N PRO A 299 -4.44 -12.21 5.50
CA PRO A 299 -3.58 -13.38 5.47
C PRO A 299 -4.09 -14.45 6.42
N ARG A 300 -4.07 -15.72 6.04
CA ARG A 300 -4.68 -16.81 6.85
C ARG A 300 -4.20 -16.80 8.30
N SER A 301 -2.96 -16.41 8.55
CA SER A 301 -2.37 -16.20 9.87
C SER A 301 -3.08 -15.13 10.70
N LEU A 302 -3.69 -14.11 10.07
CA LEU A 302 -4.39 -13.01 10.73
C LEU A 302 -5.89 -13.28 10.94
N ARG A 303 -6.49 -14.26 10.25
CA ARG A 303 -7.93 -14.58 10.37
C ARG A 303 -8.36 -15.02 11.77
N ARG A 304 -7.44 -15.52 12.56
CA ARG A 304 -7.72 -15.93 13.96
C ARG A 304 -7.98 -14.73 14.87
N TRP A 305 -7.46 -13.54 14.50
CA TRP A 305 -7.56 -12.33 15.31
C TRP A 305 -8.76 -11.45 14.95
N SER A 306 -9.37 -11.65 13.78
CA SER A 306 -10.54 -10.90 13.33
C SER A 306 -11.87 -11.45 13.90
N ARG A 307 -11.88 -12.57 14.63
CA ARG A 307 -13.07 -13.02 15.34
C ARG A 307 -13.20 -12.22 16.64
N PRO A 308 -14.33 -11.55 16.90
CA PRO A 308 -14.62 -11.02 18.22
C PRO A 308 -14.50 -12.17 19.21
N THR A 309 -13.63 -12.06 20.22
CA THR A 309 -13.71 -12.91 21.40
C THR A 309 -15.09 -12.61 21.99
N ALA A 310 -16.03 -13.53 21.81
CA ALA A 310 -17.21 -13.57 22.62
C ALA A 310 -16.69 -13.63 24.07
N ARG A 311 -16.81 -12.51 24.79
CA ARG A 311 -16.67 -12.53 26.26
C ARG A 311 -17.77 -13.48 26.73
N ASP A 312 -17.35 -14.66 27.10
CA ASP A 312 -18.17 -15.58 27.84
C ASP A 312 -18.53 -14.89 29.15
N GLY A 313 -19.73 -14.33 29.17
CA GLY A 313 -20.32 -13.77 30.37
C GLY A 313 -20.75 -14.91 31.27
N ARG A 314 -19.84 -15.40 32.10
CA ARG A 314 -20.17 -16.12 33.31
C ARG A 314 -19.30 -15.61 34.46
N ARG A 315 -19.98 -14.88 35.32
CA ARG A 315 -19.79 -14.58 36.74
C ARG A 315 -18.46 -14.95 37.38
#